data_485fa33576d6a29780e81a2018e83147
#
_entry.id   485fa33576d6a29780e81a2018e83147
#
_cell.length_a   1.000
_cell.length_b   1.000
_cell.length_c   1.000
_cell.angle_alpha   90.00
_cell.angle_beta   90.00
_cell.angle_gamma   90.00
#
_symmetry.space_group_name_H-M   'P 1'
#
loop_
_entity.id
_entity.type
_entity.pdbx_description
1 polymer ?
#
loop_
_entity_poly.entity_id
_entity_poly.type
_entity_poly.pdbx_seq_one_letter_code
_entity_poly.pdbx_strand_id
1 'polypeptide(L)'
;MASTRRLAAILAADVAGYSRLMGADEEGTLAELKAIRGELSDPKVKEHRGRIVKTTGDGLLIEFASVVDAVRCAVEVQRAMAERNADVPLDRRIELRMGINLGDIIRDGRDIYGDGVNVAARLKALAEPGGICVSRVVRDQVRDKLGFSFEDMGEQQVKNITRPIRVHRIVLGEKSNPLRDANGRAAAKPAAGAARQAVDRRAPVSEHER
;
A
#
# COMPACT_ATOMS: atom_id res chain seq x y z
N MET A 1 33.56 -9.28 5.02
CA MET A 1 32.91 -8.03 4.62
C MET A 1 32.27 -7.41 5.83
N ALA A 2 32.36 -6.11 6.04
CA ALA A 2 31.77 -5.46 7.21
C ALA A 2 30.24 -5.46 7.06
N SER A 3 29.53 -5.98 8.07
CA SER A 3 28.07 -5.88 8.15
C SER A 3 27.68 -4.42 8.48
N THR A 4 26.77 -3.85 7.70
CA THR A 4 26.32 -2.46 7.93
C THR A 4 24.91 -2.49 8.51
N ARG A 5 24.73 -1.85 9.67
CA ARG A 5 23.42 -1.65 10.29
C ARG A 5 22.79 -0.36 9.79
N ARG A 6 21.53 -0.40 9.40
CA ARG A 6 20.77 0.78 8.96
C ARG A 6 19.26 0.65 9.15
N LEU A 7 18.57 1.75 9.22
CA LEU A 7 17.11 1.80 9.20
C LEU A 7 16.60 1.61 7.77
N ALA A 8 15.63 0.74 7.58
CA ALA A 8 14.99 0.50 6.29
C ALA A 8 13.51 0.13 6.43
N ALA A 9 12.73 0.42 5.39
CA ALA A 9 11.39 -0.13 5.27
C ALA A 9 11.49 -1.51 4.60
N ILE A 10 10.90 -2.51 5.24
CA ILE A 10 10.90 -3.90 4.81
C ILE A 10 9.48 -4.29 4.44
N LEU A 11 9.30 -4.78 3.21
CA LEU A 11 8.07 -5.38 2.74
C LEU A 11 8.29 -6.88 2.59
N ALA A 12 7.47 -7.67 3.28
CA ALA A 12 7.38 -9.11 3.09
C ALA A 12 6.05 -9.44 2.42
N ALA A 13 6.06 -10.27 1.39
CA ALA A 13 4.87 -10.73 0.70
C ALA A 13 4.90 -12.25 0.48
N ASP A 14 3.73 -12.87 0.39
CA ASP A 14 3.55 -14.26 -0.07
C ASP A 14 2.16 -14.44 -0.71
N VAL A 15 1.95 -15.62 -1.27
CA VAL A 15 0.65 -16.03 -1.85
C VAL A 15 -0.21 -16.68 -0.78
N ALA A 16 -1.43 -16.18 -0.61
CA ALA A 16 -2.41 -16.79 0.27
C ALA A 16 -2.81 -18.18 -0.25
N GLY A 17 -2.69 -19.20 0.60
CA GLY A 17 -3.07 -20.56 0.23
C GLY A 17 -2.20 -21.19 -0.88
N TYR A 18 -0.94 -20.81 -1.00
CA TYR A 18 -0.02 -21.29 -2.02
C TYR A 18 0.02 -22.82 -2.15
N SER A 19 0.12 -23.54 -1.03
CA SER A 19 0.13 -25.01 -1.04
C SER A 19 -1.15 -25.61 -1.65
N ARG A 20 -2.30 -24.97 -1.45
CA ARG A 20 -3.59 -25.39 -2.03
C ARG A 20 -3.57 -25.18 -3.56
N LEU A 21 -3.10 -24.03 -4.01
CA LEU A 21 -2.99 -23.75 -5.44
C LEU A 21 -2.02 -24.71 -6.16
N MET A 22 -0.86 -24.94 -5.56
CA MET A 22 0.14 -25.91 -6.07
C MET A 22 -0.43 -27.33 -6.09
N GLY A 23 -1.20 -27.73 -5.10
CA GLY A 23 -1.85 -29.04 -5.06
C GLY A 23 -2.95 -29.23 -6.10
N ALA A 24 -3.57 -28.15 -6.56
CA ALA A 24 -4.62 -28.19 -7.58
C ALA A 24 -4.04 -28.14 -9.02
N ASP A 25 -3.03 -27.28 -9.25
CA ASP A 25 -2.36 -27.09 -10.54
C ASP A 25 -0.96 -26.52 -10.31
N GLU A 26 0.04 -27.38 -10.23
CA GLU A 26 1.42 -26.99 -9.93
C GLU A 26 2.04 -26.14 -11.06
N GLU A 27 1.94 -26.61 -12.30
CA GLU A 27 2.56 -25.95 -13.45
C GLU A 27 1.89 -24.62 -13.76
N GLY A 28 0.54 -24.58 -13.75
CA GLY A 28 -0.22 -23.36 -13.99
C GLY A 28 0.00 -22.34 -12.90
N THR A 29 -0.01 -22.74 -11.62
CA THR A 29 0.26 -21.84 -10.48
C THR A 29 1.68 -21.25 -10.57
N LEU A 30 2.68 -22.07 -10.91
CA LEU A 30 4.06 -21.61 -11.04
C LEU A 30 4.23 -20.65 -12.24
N ALA A 31 3.59 -20.94 -13.37
CA ALA A 31 3.62 -20.09 -14.56
C ALA A 31 2.98 -18.72 -14.26
N GLU A 32 1.79 -18.74 -13.64
CA GLU A 32 1.07 -17.50 -13.29
C GLU A 32 1.84 -16.67 -12.25
N LEU A 33 2.43 -17.30 -11.23
CA LEU A 33 3.27 -16.59 -10.25
C LEU A 33 4.49 -15.93 -10.90
N LYS A 34 5.13 -16.59 -11.86
CA LYS A 34 6.23 -16.00 -12.63
C LYS A 34 5.76 -14.82 -13.48
N ALA A 35 4.59 -14.93 -14.12
CA ALA A 35 3.98 -13.84 -14.89
C ALA A 35 3.67 -12.63 -13.98
N ILE A 36 3.01 -12.83 -12.84
CA ILE A 36 2.73 -11.78 -11.86
C ILE A 36 4.01 -11.08 -11.41
N ARG A 37 5.07 -11.83 -11.17
CA ARG A 37 6.35 -11.23 -10.79
C ARG A 37 6.96 -10.41 -11.92
N GLY A 38 7.10 -10.98 -13.10
CA GLY A 38 7.77 -10.31 -14.23
C GLY A 38 6.99 -9.12 -14.78
N GLU A 39 5.68 -9.22 -14.84
CA GLU A 39 4.80 -8.20 -15.45
C GLU A 39 4.33 -7.13 -14.45
N LEU A 40 4.21 -7.46 -13.17
CA LEU A 40 3.60 -6.60 -12.18
C LEU A 40 4.51 -6.27 -10.99
N SER A 41 4.88 -7.28 -10.19
CA SER A 41 5.54 -7.02 -8.91
C SER A 41 6.94 -6.44 -9.07
N ASP A 42 7.80 -7.04 -9.88
CA ASP A 42 9.18 -6.62 -10.05
C ASP A 42 9.30 -5.22 -10.71
N PRO A 43 8.51 -4.89 -11.77
CA PRO A 43 8.44 -3.53 -12.32
C PRO A 43 7.99 -2.49 -11.29
N LYS A 44 6.95 -2.77 -10.50
CA LYS A 44 6.47 -1.86 -9.46
C LYS A 44 7.47 -1.63 -8.35
N VAL A 45 8.15 -2.68 -7.91
CA VAL A 45 9.25 -2.56 -6.94
C VAL A 45 10.35 -1.64 -7.47
N LYS A 46 10.73 -1.79 -8.74
CA LYS A 46 11.75 -0.96 -9.38
C LYS A 46 11.29 0.50 -9.53
N GLU A 47 10.04 0.74 -9.92
CA GLU A 47 9.42 2.07 -10.06
C GLU A 47 9.49 2.84 -8.72
N HIS A 48 9.22 2.14 -7.62
CA HIS A 48 9.29 2.70 -6.26
C HIS A 48 10.67 2.57 -5.61
N ARG A 49 11.73 2.35 -6.39
CA ARG A 49 13.13 2.30 -5.91
C ARG A 49 13.37 1.25 -4.84
N GLY A 50 12.57 0.18 -4.85
CA GLY A 50 12.74 -0.99 -3.99
C GLY A 50 13.83 -1.91 -4.51
N ARG A 51 14.41 -2.67 -3.60
CA ARG A 51 15.36 -3.73 -3.91
C ARG A 51 14.80 -5.08 -3.46
N ILE A 52 14.59 -5.97 -4.41
CA ILE A 52 14.26 -7.36 -4.08
C ILE A 52 15.50 -8.01 -3.46
N VAL A 53 15.36 -8.39 -2.19
CA VAL A 53 16.43 -9.02 -1.41
C VAL A 53 16.46 -10.50 -1.64
N LYS A 54 15.27 -11.12 -1.51
CA LYS A 54 15.13 -12.57 -1.53
C LYS A 54 13.80 -13.00 -2.11
N THR A 55 13.84 -14.11 -2.80
CA THR A 55 12.66 -14.85 -3.26
C THR A 55 12.73 -16.26 -2.70
N THR A 56 11.66 -16.74 -2.07
CA THR A 56 11.57 -18.08 -1.51
C THR A 56 10.24 -18.71 -1.91
N GLY A 57 10.25 -19.52 -2.99
CA GLY A 57 8.99 -20.06 -3.52
C GLY A 57 8.03 -18.95 -3.91
N ASP A 58 6.91 -18.83 -3.18
CA ASP A 58 5.90 -17.79 -3.32
C ASP A 58 6.23 -16.50 -2.57
N GLY A 59 7.26 -16.51 -1.72
CA GLY A 59 7.62 -15.39 -0.86
C GLY A 59 8.55 -14.38 -1.52
N LEU A 60 8.32 -13.08 -1.21
CA LEU A 60 9.18 -11.96 -1.58
C LEU A 60 9.58 -11.18 -0.33
N LEU A 61 10.87 -10.84 -0.26
CA LEU A 61 11.42 -9.90 0.71
C LEU A 61 12.02 -8.71 -0.02
N ILE A 62 11.52 -7.52 0.26
CA ILE A 62 11.87 -6.30 -0.45
C ILE A 62 12.29 -5.23 0.56
N GLU A 63 13.31 -4.50 0.23
CA GLU A 63 13.84 -3.38 1.00
C GLU A 63 13.62 -2.08 0.26
N PHE A 64 13.19 -1.04 1.00
CA PHE A 64 13.05 0.33 0.51
C PHE A 64 13.78 1.31 1.44
N ALA A 65 14.37 2.34 0.85
CA ALA A 65 14.91 3.45 1.61
C ALA A 65 13.82 4.37 2.18
N SER A 66 12.62 4.36 1.55
CA SER A 66 11.48 5.19 1.90
C SER A 66 10.28 4.33 2.31
N VAL A 67 9.71 4.61 3.48
CA VAL A 67 8.45 4.01 3.95
C VAL A 67 7.28 4.36 3.02
N VAL A 68 7.26 5.60 2.51
CA VAL A 68 6.22 6.08 1.58
C VAL A 68 6.25 5.28 0.29
N ASP A 69 7.45 5.03 -0.26
CA ASP A 69 7.60 4.23 -1.47
C ASP A 69 7.19 2.77 -1.24
N ALA A 70 7.54 2.19 -0.10
CA ALA A 70 7.14 0.84 0.26
C ALA A 70 5.61 0.68 0.30
N VAL A 71 4.91 1.63 0.95
CA VAL A 71 3.44 1.60 1.05
C VAL A 71 2.77 1.86 -0.30
N ARG A 72 3.25 2.81 -1.09
CA ARG A 72 2.73 3.06 -2.45
C ARG A 72 2.88 1.83 -3.33
N CYS A 73 4.06 1.24 -3.36
CA CYS A 73 4.34 0.01 -4.11
C CYS A 73 3.36 -1.10 -3.72
N ALA A 74 3.19 -1.37 -2.42
CA ALA A 74 2.29 -2.41 -1.94
C ALA A 74 0.83 -2.17 -2.36
N VAL A 75 0.33 -0.93 -2.22
CA VAL A 75 -1.04 -0.58 -2.60
C VAL A 75 -1.26 -0.71 -4.11
N GLU A 76 -0.32 -0.25 -4.92
CA GLU A 76 -0.42 -0.36 -6.37
C GLU A 76 -0.38 -1.81 -6.84
N VAL A 77 0.49 -2.65 -6.27
CA VAL A 77 0.53 -4.09 -6.56
C VAL A 77 -0.79 -4.74 -6.18
N GLN A 78 -1.35 -4.48 -4.99
CA GLN A 78 -2.62 -5.09 -4.59
C GLN A 78 -3.80 -4.66 -5.46
N ARG A 79 -3.86 -3.40 -5.87
CA ARG A 79 -4.89 -2.91 -6.81
C ARG A 79 -4.80 -3.60 -8.16
N ALA A 80 -3.62 -3.69 -8.73
CA ALA A 80 -3.41 -4.37 -10.00
C ALA A 80 -3.68 -5.89 -9.89
N MET A 81 -3.39 -6.51 -8.74
CA MET A 81 -3.77 -7.89 -8.47
C MET A 81 -5.29 -8.07 -8.39
N ALA A 82 -6.02 -7.12 -7.78
CA ALA A 82 -7.48 -7.15 -7.75
C ALA A 82 -8.07 -7.05 -9.16
N GLU A 83 -7.54 -6.16 -10.00
CA GLU A 83 -7.93 -6.04 -11.41
C GLU A 83 -7.63 -7.32 -12.19
N ARG A 84 -6.43 -7.91 -12.02
CA ARG A 84 -6.04 -9.17 -12.67
C ARG A 84 -6.94 -10.33 -12.27
N ASN A 85 -7.39 -10.36 -11.03
CA ASN A 85 -8.26 -11.39 -10.48
C ASN A 85 -9.76 -11.20 -10.77
N ALA A 86 -10.18 -10.09 -11.40
CA ALA A 86 -11.61 -9.76 -11.56
C ALA A 86 -12.42 -10.90 -12.21
N ASP A 87 -11.88 -11.48 -13.29
CA ASP A 87 -12.52 -12.55 -14.07
C ASP A 87 -12.00 -13.95 -13.71
N VAL A 88 -11.11 -14.07 -12.70
CA VAL A 88 -10.55 -15.35 -12.29
C VAL A 88 -11.46 -16.01 -11.24
N PRO A 89 -11.82 -17.30 -11.38
CA PRO A 89 -12.56 -18.04 -10.36
C PRO A 89 -11.86 -18.01 -9.00
N LEU A 90 -12.62 -17.90 -7.91
CA LEU A 90 -12.10 -17.71 -6.54
C LEU A 90 -11.09 -18.78 -6.11
N ASP A 91 -11.32 -20.03 -6.53
CA ASP A 91 -10.45 -21.18 -6.21
C ASP A 91 -9.10 -21.15 -6.92
N ARG A 92 -8.97 -20.35 -8.00
CA ARG A 92 -7.74 -20.19 -8.81
C ARG A 92 -7.05 -18.87 -8.62
N ARG A 93 -7.65 -17.93 -7.88
CA ARG A 93 -7.05 -16.60 -7.65
C ARG A 93 -5.74 -16.71 -6.91
N ILE A 94 -4.74 -16.00 -7.43
CA ILE A 94 -3.51 -15.73 -6.70
C ILE A 94 -3.69 -14.41 -5.97
N GLU A 95 -3.77 -14.46 -4.66
CA GLU A 95 -3.94 -13.29 -3.80
C GLU A 95 -2.70 -13.14 -2.92
N LEU A 96 -2.14 -11.93 -2.90
CA LEU A 96 -0.94 -11.66 -2.12
C LEU A 96 -1.33 -11.18 -0.70
N ARG A 97 -0.57 -11.62 0.31
CA ARG A 97 -0.58 -11.03 1.64
C ARG A 97 0.70 -10.23 1.82
N MET A 98 0.59 -9.04 2.36
CA MET A 98 1.74 -8.15 2.52
C MET A 98 1.88 -7.63 3.93
N GLY A 99 3.12 -7.55 4.43
CA GLY A 99 3.47 -6.96 5.71
C GLY A 99 4.57 -5.94 5.55
N ILE A 100 4.40 -4.72 6.10
CA ILE A 100 5.40 -3.66 6.00
C ILE A 100 5.81 -3.20 7.41
N ASN A 101 7.12 -3.16 7.63
CA ASN A 101 7.71 -2.64 8.85
C ASN A 101 8.85 -1.67 8.55
N LEU A 102 9.08 -0.74 9.45
CA LEU A 102 10.27 0.13 9.48
C LEU A 102 11.12 -0.29 10.67
N GLY A 103 12.35 -0.67 10.43
CA GLY A 103 13.23 -1.11 11.51
C GLY A 103 14.68 -1.24 11.08
N ASP A 104 15.54 -1.46 12.06
CA ASP A 104 16.95 -1.69 11.82
C ASP A 104 17.18 -3.05 11.15
N ILE A 105 18.03 -3.02 10.14
CA ILE A 105 18.50 -4.20 9.43
C ILE A 105 20.03 -4.27 9.48
N ILE A 106 20.54 -5.49 9.43
CA ILE A 106 21.94 -5.78 9.16
C ILE A 106 22.00 -6.27 7.72
N ARG A 107 22.77 -5.57 6.88
CA ARG A 107 23.01 -5.99 5.51
C ARG A 107 24.30 -6.82 5.45
N ASP A 108 24.20 -8.01 4.90
CA ASP A 108 25.33 -8.89 4.61
C ASP A 108 25.26 -9.34 3.15
N GLY A 109 26.12 -8.77 2.33
CA GLY A 109 26.10 -8.96 0.89
C GLY A 109 24.80 -8.49 0.23
N ARG A 110 24.04 -9.45 -0.30
CA ARG A 110 22.72 -9.21 -0.92
C ARG A 110 21.55 -9.44 0.02
N ASP A 111 21.77 -10.09 1.17
CA ASP A 111 20.73 -10.42 2.15
C ASP A 111 20.59 -9.38 3.26
N ILE A 112 19.48 -9.42 3.97
CA ILE A 112 19.19 -8.57 5.13
C ILE A 112 18.69 -9.42 6.29
N TYR A 113 19.09 -9.04 7.51
CA TYR A 113 18.77 -9.71 8.76
C TYR A 113 18.33 -8.69 9.80
N GLY A 114 17.69 -9.16 10.86
CA GLY A 114 17.33 -8.36 12.03
C GLY A 114 15.85 -8.45 12.39
N ASP A 115 15.53 -7.92 13.57
CA ASP A 115 14.14 -7.95 14.10
C ASP A 115 13.16 -7.26 13.16
N GLY A 116 13.59 -6.21 12.45
CA GLY A 116 12.75 -5.51 11.47
C GLY A 116 12.22 -6.43 10.37
N VAL A 117 13.04 -7.38 9.91
CA VAL A 117 12.66 -8.39 8.89
C VAL A 117 11.65 -9.38 9.48
N ASN A 118 11.91 -9.84 10.70
CA ASN A 118 11.01 -10.77 11.41
C ASN A 118 9.63 -10.15 11.63
N VAL A 119 9.59 -8.87 12.03
CA VAL A 119 8.33 -8.13 12.20
C VAL A 119 7.56 -8.06 10.87
N ALA A 120 8.20 -7.68 9.76
CA ALA A 120 7.54 -7.61 8.45
C ALA A 120 6.95 -8.97 8.04
N ALA A 121 7.69 -10.07 8.25
CA ALA A 121 7.21 -11.43 7.97
C ALA A 121 5.99 -11.81 8.84
N ARG A 122 5.93 -11.35 10.09
CA ARG A 122 4.77 -11.60 10.98
C ARG A 122 3.57 -10.76 10.59
N LEU A 123 3.76 -9.49 10.25
CA LEU A 123 2.69 -8.62 9.75
C LEU A 123 2.07 -9.20 8.48
N LYS A 124 2.87 -9.72 7.57
CA LYS A 124 2.40 -10.45 6.39
C LYS A 124 1.47 -11.62 6.77
N ALA A 125 1.84 -12.41 7.77
CA ALA A 125 1.02 -13.55 8.21
C ALA A 125 -0.32 -13.14 8.85
N LEU A 126 -0.44 -11.90 9.33
CA LEU A 126 -1.69 -11.33 9.86
C LEU A 126 -2.57 -10.70 8.78
N ALA A 127 -2.03 -10.49 7.58
CA ALA A 127 -2.77 -9.91 6.48
C ALA A 127 -3.76 -10.94 5.89
N GLU A 128 -4.97 -10.47 5.59
CA GLU A 128 -5.94 -11.22 4.80
C GLU A 128 -5.47 -11.36 3.34
N PRO A 129 -5.99 -12.34 2.58
CA PRO A 129 -5.75 -12.41 1.14
C PRO A 129 -6.09 -11.08 0.46
N GLY A 130 -5.20 -10.55 -0.38
CA GLY A 130 -5.33 -9.22 -0.97
C GLY A 130 -5.05 -8.05 -0.03
N GLY A 131 -4.71 -8.30 1.25
CA GLY A 131 -4.54 -7.28 2.27
C GLY A 131 -3.10 -6.84 2.52
N ILE A 132 -2.96 -5.72 3.24
CA ILE A 132 -1.67 -5.15 3.66
C ILE A 132 -1.75 -4.81 5.15
N CYS A 133 -0.88 -5.41 5.96
CA CYS A 133 -0.68 -5.07 7.36
C CYS A 133 0.61 -4.24 7.55
N VAL A 134 0.54 -3.22 8.38
CA VAL A 134 1.68 -2.35 8.67
C VAL A 134 1.87 -2.20 10.17
N SER A 135 3.12 -2.01 10.60
CA SER A 135 3.40 -1.64 11.98
C SER A 135 2.95 -0.21 12.28
N ARG A 136 2.72 0.10 13.57
CA ARG A 136 2.40 1.45 14.02
C ARG A 136 3.40 2.48 13.52
N VAL A 137 4.69 2.16 13.55
CA VAL A 137 5.75 3.08 13.09
C VAL A 137 5.57 3.42 11.60
N VAL A 138 5.24 2.45 10.76
CA VAL A 138 4.94 2.69 9.34
C VAL A 138 3.71 3.58 9.20
N ARG A 139 2.61 3.25 9.86
CA ARG A 139 1.37 4.03 9.82
C ARG A 139 1.61 5.49 10.22
N ASP A 140 2.33 5.73 11.33
CA ASP A 140 2.61 7.08 11.84
C ASP A 140 3.48 7.91 10.86
N GLN A 141 4.35 7.27 10.08
CA GLN A 141 5.18 7.93 9.07
C GLN A 141 4.43 8.30 7.78
N VAL A 142 3.35 7.60 7.46
CA VAL A 142 2.69 7.74 6.14
C VAL A 142 1.28 8.36 6.20
N ARG A 143 0.60 8.37 7.35
CA ARG A 143 -0.80 8.80 7.49
C ARG A 143 -1.07 10.22 6.98
N ASP A 144 -0.11 11.14 7.18
CA ASP A 144 -0.23 12.55 6.79
C ASP A 144 0.33 12.81 5.38
N LYS A 145 0.95 11.81 4.76
CA LYS A 145 1.59 11.89 3.43
C LYS A 145 0.84 11.13 2.34
N LEU A 146 0.06 10.14 2.75
CA LEU A 146 -0.71 9.28 1.85
C LEU A 146 -2.17 9.28 2.27
N GLY A 147 -3.07 9.51 1.32
CA GLY A 147 -4.52 9.54 1.54
C GLY A 147 -5.15 8.15 1.73
N PHE A 148 -4.47 7.23 2.43
CA PHE A 148 -5.01 5.91 2.74
C PHE A 148 -5.63 5.89 4.14
N SER A 149 -6.72 5.15 4.30
CA SER A 149 -7.32 4.86 5.59
C SER A 149 -6.65 3.66 6.25
N PHE A 150 -6.54 3.70 7.57
CA PHE A 150 -5.92 2.64 8.37
C PHE A 150 -6.90 2.16 9.42
N GLU A 151 -7.10 0.87 9.50
CA GLU A 151 -7.87 0.22 10.56
C GLU A 151 -6.91 -0.32 11.62
N ASP A 152 -7.17 0.00 12.87
CA ASP A 152 -6.35 -0.47 14.00
C ASP A 152 -6.76 -1.89 14.37
N MET A 153 -5.86 -2.83 14.24
CA MET A 153 -6.05 -4.24 14.59
C MET A 153 -5.62 -4.54 16.04
N GLY A 154 -5.23 -3.51 16.80
CA GLY A 154 -4.75 -3.65 18.17
C GLY A 154 -3.32 -4.17 18.29
N GLU A 155 -2.97 -4.56 19.52
CA GLU A 155 -1.68 -5.17 19.83
C GLU A 155 -1.71 -6.66 19.57
N GLN A 156 -0.75 -7.14 18.78
CA GLN A 156 -0.61 -8.53 18.40
C GLN A 156 0.63 -9.13 19.04
N GLN A 157 0.45 -10.24 19.74
CA GLN A 157 1.58 -11.08 20.18
C GLN A 157 2.08 -11.88 18.98
N VAL A 158 3.34 -11.68 18.64
CA VAL A 158 3.96 -12.37 17.51
C VAL A 158 5.09 -13.29 17.98
N LYS A 159 5.13 -14.47 17.40
CA LYS A 159 6.10 -15.51 17.79
C LYS A 159 7.53 -14.97 17.71
N ASN A 160 8.32 -15.18 18.76
CA ASN A 160 9.73 -14.79 18.89
C ASN A 160 9.97 -13.27 18.93
N ILE A 161 8.95 -12.46 19.27
CA ILE A 161 9.10 -11.03 19.54
C ILE A 161 8.55 -10.76 20.93
N THR A 162 9.41 -10.26 21.81
CA THR A 162 9.12 -10.12 23.25
C THR A 162 8.02 -9.10 23.53
N ARG A 163 7.92 -8.05 22.72
CA ARG A 163 6.95 -6.97 22.92
C ARG A 163 5.82 -7.08 21.92
N PRO A 164 4.55 -6.88 22.35
CA PRO A 164 3.43 -6.80 21.43
C PRO A 164 3.67 -5.72 20.37
N ILE A 165 3.21 -5.97 19.15
CA ILE A 165 3.29 -5.03 18.04
C ILE A 165 1.89 -4.53 17.74
N ARG A 166 1.68 -3.21 17.74
CA ARG A 166 0.43 -2.63 17.28
C ARG A 166 0.40 -2.64 15.77
N VAL A 167 -0.65 -3.25 15.24
CA VAL A 167 -0.81 -3.54 13.80
C VAL A 167 -1.94 -2.72 13.24
N HIS A 168 -1.78 -2.25 12.02
CA HIS A 168 -2.83 -1.56 11.27
C HIS A 168 -2.99 -2.22 9.91
N ARG A 169 -4.23 -2.35 9.45
CA ARG A 169 -4.56 -2.77 8.09
C ARG A 169 -4.75 -1.53 7.22
N ILE A 170 -4.20 -1.54 6.00
CA ILE A 170 -4.50 -0.51 4.99
C ILE A 170 -5.83 -0.87 4.33
N VAL A 171 -6.77 0.08 4.33
CA VAL A 171 -8.06 -0.08 3.65
C VAL A 171 -7.88 0.25 2.17
N LEU A 172 -7.97 -0.76 1.31
CA LEU A 172 -7.75 -0.65 -0.15
C LEU A 172 -8.99 -0.20 -0.93
N GLY A 173 -10.11 0.08 -0.27
CA GLY A 173 -11.33 0.61 -0.87
C GLY A 173 -11.09 1.92 -1.63
N GLU A 174 -12.06 2.34 -2.44
CA GLU A 174 -12.03 3.49 -3.37
C GLU A 174 -11.20 4.65 -2.83
N LYS A 175 -10.42 5.31 -3.73
CA LYS A 175 -9.62 6.50 -3.45
C LYS A 175 -10.36 7.35 -2.44
N SER A 176 -9.81 7.49 -1.24
CA SER A 176 -10.34 8.42 -0.25
C SER A 176 -10.49 9.76 -0.96
N ASN A 177 -11.74 10.16 -1.20
CA ASN A 177 -12.05 11.45 -1.80
C ASN A 177 -11.44 12.51 -0.86
N PRO A 178 -10.49 13.34 -1.30
CA PRO A 178 -9.90 14.38 -0.44
C PRO A 178 -10.90 15.41 0.09
N LEU A 179 -12.20 15.23 -0.24
CA LEU A 179 -13.33 16.06 0.20
C LEU A 179 -14.14 15.47 1.37
N ARG A 180 -13.66 14.39 2.00
CA ARG A 180 -14.29 13.91 3.25
C ARG A 180 -13.40 14.27 4.43
N ASP A 181 -14.00 14.98 5.41
CA ASP A 181 -13.41 15.25 6.71
C ASP A 181 -13.18 13.95 7.50
N ALA A 182 -12.41 14.04 8.59
CA ALA A 182 -12.07 12.91 9.45
C ALA A 182 -13.30 12.19 10.07
N ASN A 183 -14.51 12.71 9.87
CA ASN A 183 -15.80 12.17 10.36
C ASN A 183 -16.67 11.59 9.23
N GLY A 184 -16.15 11.43 8.00
CA GLY A 184 -16.89 10.84 6.91
C GLY A 184 -17.99 11.73 6.31
N ARG A 185 -18.06 13.01 6.67
CA ARG A 185 -18.99 13.99 6.09
C ARG A 185 -18.39 14.60 4.82
N ALA A 186 -19.22 14.81 3.80
CA ALA A 186 -18.82 15.53 2.61
C ALA A 186 -18.40 16.96 2.98
N ALA A 187 -17.16 17.34 2.67
CA ALA A 187 -16.71 18.72 2.82
C ALA A 187 -17.59 19.61 1.94
N ALA A 188 -18.20 20.64 2.54
CA ALA A 188 -19.07 21.57 1.84
C ALA A 188 -18.29 22.22 0.70
N LYS A 189 -18.84 22.11 -0.53
CA LYS A 189 -18.32 22.76 -1.72
C LYS A 189 -18.32 24.27 -1.46
N PRO A 190 -17.19 25.00 -1.65
CA PRO A 190 -17.24 26.44 -1.54
C PRO A 190 -18.25 26.99 -2.55
N ALA A 191 -19.20 27.79 -2.09
CA ALA A 191 -20.24 28.40 -2.90
C ALA A 191 -19.57 29.33 -3.94
N ALA A 192 -19.52 28.89 -5.18
CA ALA A 192 -19.25 29.75 -6.32
C ALA A 192 -20.51 30.54 -6.61
N GLY A 193 -20.55 31.80 -6.21
CA GLY A 193 -21.71 32.63 -6.55
C GLY A 193 -21.79 33.94 -5.80
N ALA A 194 -20.86 34.84 -6.01
CA ALA A 194 -21.10 36.26 -5.77
C ALA A 194 -20.16 37.12 -6.62
N ALA A 195 -20.39 37.10 -7.90
CA ALA A 195 -19.85 38.13 -8.80
C ALA A 195 -20.65 38.13 -10.10
N ARG A 196 -21.71 38.91 -10.13
CA ARG A 196 -22.29 39.51 -11.35
C ARG A 196 -23.64 40.14 -11.02
N GLN A 197 -23.65 41.40 -10.58
CA GLN A 197 -24.71 42.39 -10.85
C GLN A 197 -24.16 43.78 -10.50
N ALA A 198 -23.49 44.36 -11.45
CA ALA A 198 -23.28 45.82 -11.50
C ALA A 198 -23.10 46.15 -12.98
N VAL A 199 -24.20 46.24 -13.68
CA VAL A 199 -24.22 46.85 -15.00
C VAL A 199 -25.53 47.61 -15.16
N ASP A 200 -25.31 48.87 -15.45
CA ASP A 200 -26.13 49.69 -16.32
C ASP A 200 -27.38 50.35 -15.74
N ARG A 201 -27.15 51.51 -15.15
CA ARG A 201 -28.13 52.61 -15.17
C ARG A 201 -27.56 53.76 -16.00
N ARG A 202 -27.72 53.70 -17.35
CA ARG A 202 -27.67 54.92 -18.17
C ARG A 202 -29.06 55.55 -18.15
N ALA A 203 -29.11 56.74 -17.59
CA ALA A 203 -30.28 57.64 -17.72
C ALA A 203 -30.36 58.19 -19.14
N PRO A 204 -31.56 58.48 -19.69
CA PRO A 204 -31.72 59.07 -20.99
C PRO A 204 -31.43 60.56 -20.95
N VAL A 205 -30.65 61.02 -21.93
CA VAL A 205 -30.46 62.45 -22.22
C VAL A 205 -31.67 62.90 -23.00
N SER A 206 -32.38 63.88 -22.46
CA SER A 206 -33.44 64.59 -23.13
C SER A 206 -32.83 65.54 -24.17
N GLU A 207 -33.25 65.40 -25.41
CA GLU A 207 -33.16 66.45 -26.46
C GLU A 207 -34.06 67.58 -26.10
N HIS A 208 -33.53 68.83 -26.15
CA HIS A 208 -34.26 70.01 -26.41
C HIS A 208 -33.45 70.92 -27.35
N GLU A 209 -34.03 71.04 -28.51
CA GLU A 209 -34.12 72.18 -29.43
C GLU A 209 -33.13 73.35 -29.30
N ARG A 210 -32.37 73.61 -30.33
CA ARG A 210 -32.55 74.68 -31.37
C ARG A 210 -31.39 74.58 -32.34
#